data_13c00294378f06cd379936e25c47f130
#
_entry.id   13c00294378f06cd379936e25c47f130
#
_cell.length_a   1.000
_cell.length_b   1.000
_cell.length_c   1.000
_cell.angle_alpha   90.00
_cell.angle_beta   90.00
_cell.angle_gamma   90.00
#
_symmetry.space_group_name_H-M   'P 1'
#
loop_
_entity.id
_entity.type
_entity.pdbx_description
1 polymer ?
#
loop_
_entity_poly.entity_id
_entity_poly.type
_entity_poly.pdbx_seq_one_letter_code
_entity_poly.pdbx_strand_id
1 'polypeptide(L)'
;MNLFPQAKRTGRILVLGELLLDFIPTQSGMRLCEPGTVVKTVSGSAGIFACAAAALGAQCGFVGRVGKDPFSRLAVQTVAQAGVDTSLVVESEEGQIGLAFIEYLPEGRNYQYYRSQSAGSRLCAGDLDEKAIAQAQILHLPGMLLELNETMREACFAAVEMARRHDVLISFDPNIRKELSGDSGAIERLRRMTSYADIIKPTLEEARLLTGEHEIPAILQRLHGMGPRLVAVSRDKQGALLSAGGEEAAAPGIDVPVVDPTGAGDSFAAALCRCVQRNSTLEEAARFCNCVGTLVCTRRGAIGMAIPSLAEAEALMRSPLCTVAGR
;
A
#
# COMPACT_ATOMS: atom_id res chain seq x y z
N MET A 1 -19.84 -10.24 9.62
CA MET A 1 -20.18 -10.94 8.38
C MET A 1 -18.91 -11.50 7.77
N ASN A 2 -18.86 -12.77 7.34
CA ASN A 2 -17.66 -13.29 6.68
C ASN A 2 -17.69 -12.87 5.21
N LEU A 3 -16.96 -11.80 4.87
CA LEU A 3 -16.94 -11.22 3.52
C LEU A 3 -16.33 -12.18 2.47
N PHE A 4 -15.54 -13.14 2.92
CA PHE A 4 -14.82 -14.07 2.07
C PHE A 4 -14.94 -15.52 2.59
N PRO A 5 -16.14 -16.13 2.53
CA PRO A 5 -16.39 -17.44 3.13
C PRO A 5 -15.56 -18.58 2.51
N GLN A 6 -15.10 -18.40 1.27
CA GLN A 6 -14.26 -19.36 0.56
C GLN A 6 -12.76 -19.09 0.70
N ALA A 7 -12.37 -17.95 1.28
CA ALA A 7 -10.96 -17.64 1.50
C ALA A 7 -10.33 -18.62 2.49
N LYS A 8 -9.06 -18.90 2.32
CA LYS A 8 -8.27 -19.64 3.31
C LYS A 8 -8.42 -18.94 4.66
N ARG A 9 -8.84 -19.66 5.69
CA ARG A 9 -9.07 -19.08 7.02
C ARG A 9 -7.82 -18.62 7.73
N THR A 10 -6.66 -19.17 7.36
CA THR A 10 -5.35 -18.83 7.93
C THR A 10 -4.32 -18.80 6.82
N GLY A 11 -3.38 -17.88 6.92
CA GLY A 11 -2.30 -17.75 5.96
C GLY A 11 -1.60 -16.40 6.10
N ARG A 12 -0.43 -16.28 5.48
CA ARG A 12 0.32 -15.04 5.45
C ARG A 12 -0.23 -14.07 4.41
N ILE A 13 0.06 -12.80 4.58
CA ILE A 13 -0.07 -11.81 3.52
C ILE A 13 1.25 -11.81 2.74
N LEU A 14 1.18 -11.89 1.43
CA LEU A 14 2.32 -11.57 0.57
C LEU A 14 2.11 -10.21 -0.06
N VAL A 15 3.16 -9.42 -0.14
CA VAL A 15 3.16 -8.17 -0.91
C VAL A 15 4.23 -8.25 -1.98
N LEU A 16 3.84 -7.91 -3.21
CA LEU A 16 4.74 -7.84 -4.34
C LEU A 16 5.13 -6.39 -4.59
N GLY A 17 6.43 -6.12 -4.78
CA GLY A 17 6.87 -4.79 -5.14
C GLY A 17 8.37 -4.54 -5.05
N GLU A 18 8.73 -3.27 -4.97
CA GLU A 18 10.11 -2.82 -4.83
C GLU A 18 10.34 -2.14 -3.48
N LEU A 19 11.57 -2.22 -2.99
CA LEU A 19 12.10 -1.41 -1.90
C LEU A 19 12.84 -0.21 -2.50
N LEU A 20 12.71 0.93 -1.85
CA LEU A 20 13.38 2.18 -2.21
C LEU A 20 14.15 2.72 -1.01
N LEU A 21 15.07 3.64 -1.29
CA LEU A 21 15.58 4.57 -0.30
C LEU A 21 15.10 5.97 -0.62
N ASP A 22 14.45 6.58 0.36
CA ASP A 22 14.08 7.98 0.31
C ASP A 22 15.18 8.84 0.94
N PHE A 23 15.52 9.93 0.27
CA PHE A 23 16.42 10.96 0.74
C PHE A 23 15.61 12.23 1.01
N ILE A 24 15.49 12.55 2.31
CA ILE A 24 14.61 13.61 2.82
C ILE A 24 15.46 14.76 3.33
N PRO A 25 15.25 16.01 2.87
CA PRO A 25 15.95 17.19 3.40
C PRO A 25 15.73 17.35 4.90
N THR A 26 16.79 17.72 5.62
CA THR A 26 16.68 18.04 7.05
C THR A 26 16.04 19.38 7.30
N GLN A 27 16.10 20.30 6.32
CA GLN A 27 15.52 21.63 6.38
C GLN A 27 14.26 21.70 5.51
N SER A 28 13.19 22.27 6.06
CA SER A 28 11.97 22.54 5.30
C SER A 28 12.21 23.61 4.24
N GLY A 29 11.67 23.41 3.04
CA GLY A 29 11.81 24.34 1.91
C GLY A 29 13.13 24.19 1.14
N MET A 30 14.06 23.32 1.55
CA MET A 30 15.30 23.07 0.80
C MET A 30 14.96 22.37 -0.53
N ARG A 31 15.44 22.95 -1.63
CA ARG A 31 15.30 22.39 -2.96
C ARG A 31 16.38 21.35 -3.26
N LEU A 32 16.08 20.36 -4.09
CA LEU A 32 17.06 19.35 -4.50
C LEU A 32 18.22 19.90 -5.33
N CYS A 33 18.05 21.07 -5.96
CA CYS A 33 19.12 21.76 -6.68
C CYS A 33 20.01 22.62 -5.77
N GLU A 34 19.77 22.66 -4.46
CA GLU A 34 20.55 23.41 -3.47
C GLU A 34 21.45 22.47 -2.65
N PRO A 35 22.65 22.92 -2.25
CA PRO A 35 23.48 22.16 -1.33
C PRO A 35 22.79 22.05 0.04
N GLY A 36 22.84 20.85 0.65
CA GLY A 36 22.23 20.65 1.96
C GLY A 36 22.39 19.25 2.49
N THR A 37 21.82 18.99 3.66
CA THR A 37 21.88 17.71 4.33
C THR A 37 20.56 16.96 4.14
N VAL A 38 20.66 15.66 3.84
CA VAL A 38 19.53 14.76 3.70
C VAL A 38 19.63 13.58 4.67
N VAL A 39 18.49 13.12 5.14
CA VAL A 39 18.36 11.85 5.88
C VAL A 39 17.88 10.78 4.91
N LYS A 40 18.56 9.63 4.91
CA LYS A 40 18.10 8.47 4.16
C LYS A 40 17.21 7.58 5.03
N THR A 41 16.13 7.07 4.45
CA THR A 41 15.23 6.11 5.09
C THR A 41 14.81 5.04 4.09
N VAL A 42 14.54 3.83 4.58
CA VAL A 42 13.97 2.76 3.75
C VAL A 42 12.49 3.07 3.49
N SER A 43 12.07 2.87 2.26
CA SER A 43 10.74 3.23 1.77
C SER A 43 10.29 2.28 0.64
N GLY A 44 9.31 2.71 -0.11
CA GLY A 44 8.61 1.95 -1.14
C GLY A 44 7.24 1.50 -0.64
N SER A 45 6.20 1.74 -1.42
CA SER A 45 4.80 1.43 -1.06
C SER A 45 4.64 -0.01 -0.54
N ALA A 46 5.19 -0.98 -1.27
CA ALA A 46 5.15 -2.39 -0.86
C ALA A 46 5.92 -2.66 0.44
N GLY A 47 7.08 -2.00 0.65
CA GLY A 47 7.87 -2.11 1.88
C GLY A 47 7.14 -1.53 3.09
N ILE A 48 6.51 -0.36 2.92
CA ILE A 48 5.68 0.27 3.96
C ILE A 48 4.50 -0.62 4.32
N PHE A 49 3.78 -1.12 3.32
CA PHE A 49 2.68 -2.07 3.52
C PHE A 49 3.13 -3.30 4.31
N ALA A 50 4.25 -3.95 3.91
CA ALA A 50 4.76 -5.14 4.58
C ALA A 50 5.07 -4.90 6.06
N CYS A 51 5.80 -3.81 6.35
CA CYS A 51 6.16 -3.44 7.71
C CYS A 51 4.92 -3.06 8.54
N ALA A 52 3.95 -2.37 7.95
CA ALA A 52 2.69 -2.06 8.62
C ALA A 52 1.88 -3.33 8.91
N ALA A 53 1.78 -4.26 7.98
CA ALA A 53 1.10 -5.54 8.20
C ALA A 53 1.74 -6.33 9.35
N ALA A 54 3.08 -6.41 9.40
CA ALA A 54 3.82 -7.06 10.47
C ALA A 54 3.61 -6.35 11.83
N ALA A 55 3.69 -5.01 11.88
CA ALA A 55 3.46 -4.23 13.10
C ALA A 55 2.03 -4.37 13.64
N LEU A 56 1.05 -4.63 12.76
CA LEU A 56 -0.34 -4.93 13.09
C LEU A 56 -0.59 -6.41 13.41
N GLY A 57 0.47 -7.21 13.54
CA GLY A 57 0.42 -8.61 13.96
C GLY A 57 0.04 -9.60 12.86
N ALA A 58 0.17 -9.25 11.58
CA ALA A 58 0.04 -10.20 10.49
C ALA A 58 1.38 -10.89 10.19
N GLN A 59 1.34 -12.16 9.80
CA GLN A 59 2.48 -12.77 9.13
C GLN A 59 2.55 -12.20 7.71
N CYS A 60 3.61 -11.49 7.38
CA CYS A 60 3.78 -10.86 6.08
C CYS A 60 5.10 -11.27 5.44
N GLY A 61 5.07 -11.59 4.14
CA GLY A 61 6.24 -11.87 3.32
C GLY A 61 6.35 -10.86 2.17
N PHE A 62 7.57 -10.51 1.84
CA PHE A 62 7.88 -9.58 0.75
C PHE A 62 8.41 -10.32 -0.47
N VAL A 63 7.74 -10.13 -1.61
CA VAL A 63 8.15 -10.65 -2.92
C VAL A 63 8.72 -9.51 -3.73
N GLY A 64 10.00 -9.56 -4.05
CA GLY A 64 10.66 -8.49 -4.75
C GLY A 64 12.08 -8.83 -5.17
N ARG A 65 12.74 -7.88 -5.83
CA ARG A 65 14.11 -8.03 -6.30
C ARG A 65 14.95 -6.84 -5.82
N VAL A 66 16.18 -7.10 -5.40
CA VAL A 66 17.13 -6.08 -4.92
C VAL A 66 18.49 -6.30 -5.54
N GLY A 67 19.35 -5.28 -5.52
CA GLY A 67 20.74 -5.39 -5.92
C GLY A 67 21.62 -5.98 -4.81
N LYS A 68 22.91 -6.18 -5.12
CA LYS A 68 23.92 -6.59 -4.13
C LYS A 68 24.69 -5.40 -3.52
N ASP A 69 24.17 -4.21 -3.67
CA ASP A 69 24.76 -2.99 -3.13
C ASP A 69 24.47 -2.80 -1.63
N PRO A 70 25.20 -1.92 -0.91
CA PRO A 70 25.00 -1.70 0.52
C PRO A 70 23.62 -1.15 0.88
N PHE A 71 22.96 -0.40 -0.02
CA PHE A 71 21.64 0.16 0.21
C PHE A 71 20.55 -0.90 0.07
N SER A 72 20.68 -1.83 -0.88
CA SER A 72 19.84 -3.01 -0.98
C SER A 72 19.89 -3.85 0.30
N ARG A 73 21.09 -4.11 0.83
CA ARG A 73 21.25 -4.82 2.12
C ARG A 73 20.59 -4.09 3.27
N LEU A 74 20.76 -2.76 3.36
CA LEU A 74 20.09 -1.94 4.38
C LEU A 74 18.56 -2.09 4.29
N ALA A 75 18.01 -2.02 3.08
CA ALA A 75 16.57 -2.09 2.89
C ALA A 75 15.99 -3.46 3.31
N VAL A 76 16.61 -4.56 2.86
CA VAL A 76 16.19 -5.92 3.23
C VAL A 76 16.31 -6.14 4.75
N GLN A 77 17.43 -5.72 5.36
CA GLN A 77 17.61 -5.84 6.81
C GLN A 77 16.58 -5.04 7.59
N THR A 78 16.26 -3.82 7.16
CA THR A 78 15.26 -2.97 7.83
C THR A 78 13.88 -3.63 7.80
N VAL A 79 13.47 -4.16 6.66
CA VAL A 79 12.18 -4.83 6.49
C VAL A 79 12.15 -6.15 7.29
N ALA A 80 13.24 -6.93 7.28
CA ALA A 80 13.36 -8.15 8.11
C ALA A 80 13.30 -7.84 9.61
N GLN A 81 13.97 -6.78 10.08
CA GLN A 81 13.91 -6.35 11.48
C GLN A 81 12.51 -5.88 11.90
N ALA A 82 11.70 -5.40 10.98
CA ALA A 82 10.29 -5.09 11.21
C ALA A 82 9.39 -6.35 11.31
N GLY A 83 9.95 -7.55 11.17
CA GLY A 83 9.23 -8.82 11.29
C GLY A 83 8.65 -9.36 9.98
N VAL A 84 9.08 -8.84 8.83
CA VAL A 84 8.65 -9.32 7.52
C VAL A 84 9.55 -10.46 7.06
N ASP A 85 8.94 -11.52 6.52
CA ASP A 85 9.67 -12.61 5.85
C ASP A 85 10.23 -12.12 4.52
N THR A 86 11.56 -12.08 4.41
CA THR A 86 12.30 -11.66 3.21
C THR A 86 12.87 -12.82 2.40
N SER A 87 12.47 -14.05 2.68
CA SER A 87 12.97 -15.27 1.99
C SER A 87 12.62 -15.32 0.51
N LEU A 88 11.65 -14.53 0.06
CA LEU A 88 11.22 -14.40 -1.33
C LEU A 88 11.82 -13.17 -2.03
N VAL A 89 12.80 -12.52 -1.42
CA VAL A 89 13.57 -11.44 -2.05
C VAL A 89 14.69 -12.03 -2.89
N VAL A 90 14.68 -11.74 -4.19
CA VAL A 90 15.71 -12.18 -5.13
C VAL A 90 16.84 -11.16 -5.17
N GLU A 91 18.07 -11.60 -4.90
CA GLU A 91 19.26 -10.77 -5.10
C GLU A 91 19.75 -10.86 -6.56
N SER A 92 20.11 -9.72 -7.15
CA SER A 92 20.55 -9.59 -8.54
C SER A 92 21.90 -8.90 -8.66
N GLU A 93 22.73 -9.38 -9.58
CA GLU A 93 23.93 -8.65 -10.01
C GLU A 93 23.59 -7.42 -10.87
N GLU A 94 22.39 -7.40 -11.46
CA GLU A 94 21.94 -6.34 -12.34
C GLU A 94 21.08 -5.34 -11.60
N GLY A 95 21.50 -4.08 -11.64
CA GLY A 95 20.81 -2.97 -11.01
C GLY A 95 21.12 -2.83 -9.51
N GLN A 96 20.81 -1.68 -9.00
CA GLN A 96 20.93 -1.30 -7.59
C GLN A 96 19.54 -1.00 -7.04
N ILE A 97 19.44 -0.68 -5.76
CA ILE A 97 18.17 -0.22 -5.20
C ILE A 97 17.71 1.08 -5.87
N GLY A 98 16.41 1.25 -6.03
CA GLY A 98 15.83 2.51 -6.49
C GLY A 98 15.93 3.59 -5.41
N LEU A 99 16.15 4.83 -5.84
CA LEU A 99 16.25 5.99 -4.97
C LEU A 99 15.13 6.98 -5.26
N ALA A 100 14.62 7.63 -4.21
CA ALA A 100 13.72 8.77 -4.31
C ALA A 100 14.28 9.94 -3.49
N PHE A 101 14.32 11.11 -4.09
CA PHE A 101 14.65 12.36 -3.44
C PHE A 101 13.38 13.18 -3.28
N ILE A 102 13.13 13.72 -2.09
CA ILE A 102 11.87 14.37 -1.75
C ILE A 102 12.13 15.83 -1.41
N GLU A 103 11.35 16.72 -1.99
CA GLU A 103 11.27 18.13 -1.59
C GLU A 103 9.98 18.37 -0.80
N TYR A 104 10.08 19.08 0.31
CA TYR A 104 8.93 19.55 1.07
C TYR A 104 8.79 21.07 0.83
N LEU A 105 7.96 21.44 -0.13
CA LEU A 105 7.73 22.82 -0.54
C LEU A 105 6.39 23.33 0.02
N PRO A 106 6.16 24.64 0.13
CA PRO A 106 4.89 25.19 0.57
C PRO A 106 3.69 24.74 -0.28
N GLU A 107 3.91 24.55 -1.57
CA GLU A 107 2.92 24.06 -2.55
C GLU A 107 2.68 22.55 -2.48
N GLY A 108 3.46 21.80 -1.72
CA GLY A 108 3.34 20.35 -1.57
C GLY A 108 4.67 19.60 -1.66
N ARG A 109 4.58 18.30 -1.87
CA ARG A 109 5.76 17.44 -2.03
C ARG A 109 6.06 17.21 -3.50
N ASN A 110 7.35 17.23 -3.81
CA ASN A 110 7.87 16.87 -5.12
C ASN A 110 8.83 15.68 -4.97
N TYR A 111 8.82 14.77 -5.93
CA TYR A 111 9.62 13.55 -5.91
C TYR A 111 10.49 13.48 -7.15
N GLN A 112 11.80 13.25 -6.96
CA GLN A 112 12.72 12.92 -8.02
C GLN A 112 13.15 11.45 -7.86
N TYR A 113 12.74 10.61 -8.81
CA TYR A 113 13.03 9.18 -8.77
C TYR A 113 14.23 8.80 -9.64
N TYR A 114 15.10 7.94 -9.11
CA TYR A 114 16.16 7.24 -9.82
C TYR A 114 15.91 5.74 -9.66
N ARG A 115 14.94 5.18 -10.38
CA ARG A 115 14.47 3.80 -10.18
C ARG A 115 14.16 3.03 -11.46
N SER A 116 14.17 3.66 -12.62
CA SER A 116 13.78 3.03 -13.89
C SER A 116 14.66 1.83 -14.28
N GLN A 117 15.89 1.78 -13.76
CA GLN A 117 16.82 0.68 -13.95
C GLN A 117 17.25 0.01 -12.65
N SER A 118 16.47 0.21 -11.57
CA SER A 118 16.74 -0.46 -10.30
C SER A 118 16.56 -1.98 -10.44
N ALA A 119 17.21 -2.73 -9.56
CA ALA A 119 16.98 -4.17 -9.46
C ALA A 119 15.50 -4.48 -9.20
N GLY A 120 14.85 -3.70 -8.33
CA GLY A 120 13.44 -3.84 -8.01
C GLY A 120 12.52 -3.70 -9.22
N SER A 121 12.81 -2.74 -10.13
CA SER A 121 12.04 -2.55 -11.36
C SER A 121 12.19 -3.69 -12.39
N ARG A 122 13.16 -4.59 -12.19
CA ARG A 122 13.44 -5.75 -13.05
C ARG A 122 12.84 -7.05 -12.55
N LEU A 123 12.00 -7.02 -11.50
CA LEU A 123 11.27 -8.22 -11.07
C LEU A 123 10.49 -8.77 -12.26
N CYS A 124 10.63 -10.06 -12.52
CA CYS A 124 9.98 -10.73 -13.64
C CYS A 124 9.16 -11.95 -13.17
N ALA A 125 8.35 -12.50 -14.05
CA ALA A 125 7.52 -13.67 -13.73
C ALA A 125 8.37 -14.90 -13.29
N GLY A 126 9.62 -15.01 -13.77
CA GLY A 126 10.54 -16.07 -13.38
C GLY A 126 11.08 -15.97 -11.94
N ASP A 127 10.96 -14.80 -11.31
CA ASP A 127 11.34 -14.58 -9.92
C ASP A 127 10.23 -15.00 -8.93
N LEU A 128 9.03 -15.31 -9.42
CA LEU A 128 7.85 -15.61 -8.59
C LEU A 128 7.85 -17.08 -8.16
N ASP A 129 7.68 -17.32 -6.87
CA ASP A 129 7.45 -18.66 -6.33
C ASP A 129 5.94 -18.94 -6.23
N GLU A 130 5.40 -19.69 -7.20
CA GLU A 130 3.97 -20.05 -7.23
C GLU A 130 3.56 -20.86 -6.00
N LYS A 131 4.44 -21.70 -5.42
CA LYS A 131 4.12 -22.46 -4.21
C LYS A 131 3.97 -21.53 -3.00
N ALA A 132 4.82 -20.52 -2.90
CA ALA A 132 4.73 -19.51 -1.87
C ALA A 132 3.47 -18.65 -2.01
N ILE A 133 3.11 -18.25 -3.23
CA ILE A 133 1.86 -17.55 -3.53
C ILE A 133 0.66 -18.45 -3.18
N ALA A 134 0.66 -19.71 -3.59
CA ALA A 134 -0.40 -20.67 -3.31
C ALA A 134 -0.68 -20.88 -1.80
N GLN A 135 0.31 -20.66 -0.95
CA GLN A 135 0.17 -20.77 0.52
C GLN A 135 -0.29 -19.47 1.18
N ALA A 136 -0.30 -18.36 0.48
CA ALA A 136 -0.76 -17.09 1.00
C ALA A 136 -2.29 -17.09 1.20
N GLN A 137 -2.76 -16.23 2.11
CA GLN A 137 -4.17 -15.90 2.22
C GLN A 137 -4.53 -14.70 1.36
N ILE A 138 -3.63 -13.72 1.31
CA ILE A 138 -3.80 -12.47 0.56
C ILE A 138 -2.50 -12.17 -0.19
N LEU A 139 -2.61 -11.81 -1.46
CA LEU A 139 -1.56 -11.18 -2.24
C LEU A 139 -1.92 -9.72 -2.44
N HIS A 140 -1.05 -8.80 -1.97
CA HIS A 140 -1.23 -7.37 -2.13
C HIS A 140 -0.32 -6.80 -3.22
N LEU A 141 -0.86 -5.90 -4.04
CA LEU A 141 -0.13 -5.21 -5.11
C LEU A 141 -0.45 -3.71 -5.11
N PRO A 142 0.58 -2.83 -5.05
CA PRO A 142 0.42 -1.42 -5.36
C PRO A 142 0.41 -1.20 -6.88
N GLY A 143 -0.55 -0.45 -7.38
CA GLY A 143 -0.79 -0.25 -8.82
C GLY A 143 0.30 0.53 -9.54
N MET A 144 1.06 1.37 -8.81
CA MET A 144 2.22 2.05 -9.40
C MET A 144 3.25 1.11 -10.05
N LEU A 145 3.29 -0.17 -9.66
CA LEU A 145 4.18 -1.16 -10.26
C LEU A 145 3.86 -1.39 -11.74
N LEU A 146 2.60 -1.30 -12.13
CA LEU A 146 2.16 -1.48 -13.51
C LEU A 146 2.74 -0.44 -14.47
N GLU A 147 3.23 0.67 -13.93
CA GLU A 147 3.73 1.81 -14.68
C GLU A 147 5.26 1.93 -14.67
N LEU A 148 5.96 1.00 -13.99
CA LEU A 148 7.43 1.01 -13.99
C LEU A 148 8.03 0.63 -15.34
N ASN A 149 7.63 -0.51 -15.85
CA ASN A 149 8.01 -1.04 -17.17
C ASN A 149 7.17 -2.29 -17.51
N GLU A 150 7.38 -2.83 -18.71
CA GLU A 150 6.63 -3.99 -19.19
C GLU A 150 6.93 -5.28 -18.38
N THR A 151 8.19 -5.53 -18.07
CA THR A 151 8.61 -6.72 -17.29
C THR A 151 7.93 -6.79 -15.92
N MET A 152 7.93 -5.67 -15.18
CA MET A 152 7.24 -5.58 -13.88
C MET A 152 5.73 -5.74 -14.04
N ARG A 153 5.14 -5.16 -15.09
CA ARG A 153 3.72 -5.29 -15.40
C ARG A 153 3.34 -6.74 -15.65
N GLU A 154 4.11 -7.45 -16.46
CA GLU A 154 3.92 -8.88 -16.72
C GLU A 154 4.06 -9.71 -15.43
N ALA A 155 5.05 -9.40 -14.58
CA ALA A 155 5.21 -10.05 -13.29
C ALA A 155 3.97 -9.84 -12.38
N CYS A 156 3.43 -8.61 -12.33
CA CYS A 156 2.21 -8.33 -11.57
C CYS A 156 1.02 -9.15 -12.07
N PHE A 157 0.78 -9.22 -13.37
CA PHE A 157 -0.31 -10.03 -13.92
C PHE A 157 -0.07 -11.53 -13.71
N ALA A 158 1.15 -12.02 -13.88
CA ALA A 158 1.49 -13.41 -13.58
C ALA A 158 1.23 -13.76 -12.11
N ALA A 159 1.60 -12.90 -11.18
CA ALA A 159 1.37 -13.09 -9.75
C ALA A 159 -0.13 -13.19 -9.41
N VAL A 160 -0.98 -12.31 -9.97
CA VAL A 160 -2.44 -12.37 -9.71
C VAL A 160 -3.09 -13.58 -10.38
N GLU A 161 -2.61 -14.01 -11.53
CA GLU A 161 -3.08 -15.23 -12.17
C GLU A 161 -2.71 -16.49 -11.35
N MET A 162 -1.48 -16.54 -10.81
CA MET A 162 -1.08 -17.58 -9.85
C MET A 162 -1.98 -17.56 -8.61
N ALA A 163 -2.19 -16.39 -8.02
CA ALA A 163 -3.05 -16.22 -6.84
C ALA A 163 -4.48 -16.73 -7.10
N ARG A 164 -5.08 -16.40 -8.24
CA ARG A 164 -6.43 -16.83 -8.61
C ARG A 164 -6.55 -18.35 -8.79
N ARG A 165 -5.53 -18.98 -9.39
CA ARG A 165 -5.52 -20.47 -9.55
C ARG A 165 -5.55 -21.20 -8.20
N HIS A 166 -5.12 -20.54 -7.13
CA HIS A 166 -4.99 -21.14 -5.80
C HIS A 166 -5.93 -20.52 -4.75
N ASP A 167 -7.00 -19.82 -5.17
CA ASP A 167 -7.98 -19.18 -4.28
C ASP A 167 -7.36 -18.23 -3.23
N VAL A 168 -6.28 -17.54 -3.62
CA VAL A 168 -5.64 -16.49 -2.83
C VAL A 168 -6.35 -15.17 -3.10
N LEU A 169 -6.75 -14.45 -2.06
CA LEU A 169 -7.39 -13.14 -2.19
C LEU A 169 -6.40 -12.12 -2.75
N ILE A 170 -6.87 -11.30 -3.67
CA ILE A 170 -6.09 -10.23 -4.27
C ILE A 170 -6.51 -8.90 -3.68
N SER A 171 -5.55 -8.22 -3.01
CA SER A 171 -5.71 -6.85 -2.52
C SER A 171 -4.94 -5.89 -3.42
N PHE A 172 -5.61 -4.86 -3.89
CA PHE A 172 -5.08 -3.90 -4.83
C PHE A 172 -5.23 -2.46 -4.31
N ASP A 173 -4.12 -1.72 -4.25
CA ASP A 173 -4.11 -0.27 -4.05
C ASP A 173 -3.74 0.39 -5.38
N PRO A 174 -4.61 1.14 -6.05
CA PRO A 174 -4.30 1.78 -7.32
C PRO A 174 -3.07 2.67 -7.29
N ASN A 175 -2.83 3.35 -6.19
CA ASN A 175 -1.64 4.16 -5.91
C ASN A 175 -1.22 5.02 -7.11
N ILE A 176 -2.19 5.78 -7.67
CA ILE A 176 -2.02 6.57 -8.88
C ILE A 176 -1.13 7.77 -8.60
N ARG A 177 -0.11 7.94 -9.41
CA ARG A 177 0.78 9.11 -9.33
C ARG A 177 0.40 10.16 -10.36
N LYS A 178 0.53 11.44 -10.01
CA LYS A 178 0.19 12.56 -10.92
C LYS A 178 0.95 12.48 -12.24
N GLU A 179 2.16 11.95 -12.20
CA GLU A 179 3.04 11.74 -13.35
C GLU A 179 2.45 10.75 -14.36
N LEU A 180 1.50 9.90 -13.95
CA LEU A 180 0.82 8.91 -14.79
C LEU A 180 -0.47 9.44 -15.40
N SER A 181 -0.99 10.57 -14.94
CA SER A 181 -2.27 11.12 -15.38
C SER A 181 -2.31 11.56 -16.84
N GLY A 182 -1.16 11.67 -17.50
CA GLY A 182 -1.03 11.97 -18.94
C GLY A 182 -1.05 10.75 -19.87
N ASP A 183 -0.92 9.53 -19.33
CA ASP A 183 -0.97 8.28 -20.10
C ASP A 183 -2.38 7.66 -20.03
N SER A 184 -3.15 7.78 -21.11
CA SER A 184 -4.49 7.17 -21.22
C SER A 184 -4.47 5.65 -21.03
N GLY A 185 -3.37 4.97 -21.34
CA GLY A 185 -3.18 3.55 -21.15
C GLY A 185 -3.02 3.15 -19.68
N ALA A 186 -2.51 4.06 -18.82
CA ALA A 186 -2.32 3.78 -17.39
C ALA A 186 -3.65 3.47 -16.69
N ILE A 187 -4.67 4.26 -16.89
CA ILE A 187 -5.99 4.05 -16.28
C ILE A 187 -6.60 2.71 -16.72
N GLU A 188 -6.45 2.35 -18.00
CA GLU A 188 -6.98 1.07 -18.49
C GLU A 188 -6.24 -0.12 -17.89
N ARG A 189 -4.92 -0.04 -17.70
CA ARG A 189 -4.13 -1.07 -16.99
C ARG A 189 -4.57 -1.23 -15.54
N LEU A 190 -4.81 -0.12 -14.85
CA LEU A 190 -5.31 -0.13 -13.47
C LEU A 190 -6.73 -0.70 -13.39
N ARG A 191 -7.62 -0.35 -14.33
CA ARG A 191 -8.97 -0.96 -14.45
C ARG A 191 -8.89 -2.45 -14.68
N ARG A 192 -8.01 -2.90 -15.59
CA ARG A 192 -7.76 -4.33 -15.80
C ARG A 192 -7.28 -5.01 -14.53
N MET A 193 -6.33 -4.43 -13.79
CA MET A 193 -5.88 -5.00 -12.51
C MET A 193 -7.02 -5.01 -11.47
N THR A 194 -7.84 -3.97 -11.43
CA THR A 194 -9.02 -3.91 -10.55
C THR A 194 -9.97 -5.08 -10.80
N SER A 195 -10.11 -5.57 -12.03
CA SER A 195 -10.98 -6.72 -12.32
C SER A 195 -10.47 -8.06 -11.78
N TYR A 196 -9.21 -8.13 -11.39
CA TYR A 196 -8.65 -9.29 -10.68
C TYR A 196 -8.80 -9.19 -9.16
N ALA A 197 -9.00 -7.98 -8.63
CA ALA A 197 -8.98 -7.72 -7.20
C ALA A 197 -10.25 -8.19 -6.49
N ASP A 198 -10.08 -8.77 -5.31
CA ASP A 198 -11.16 -9.04 -4.34
C ASP A 198 -11.37 -7.85 -3.42
N ILE A 199 -10.28 -7.14 -3.12
CA ILE A 199 -10.20 -6.00 -2.22
C ILE A 199 -9.54 -4.84 -2.97
N ILE A 200 -10.18 -3.69 -3.01
CA ILE A 200 -9.59 -2.47 -3.57
C ILE A 200 -9.59 -1.34 -2.54
N LYS A 201 -8.48 -0.62 -2.48
CA LYS A 201 -8.32 0.54 -1.57
C LYS A 201 -7.84 1.78 -2.33
N PRO A 202 -8.68 2.50 -3.06
CA PRO A 202 -8.34 3.79 -3.64
C PRO A 202 -8.52 4.94 -2.64
N THR A 203 -7.87 6.07 -2.90
CA THR A 203 -8.34 7.37 -2.43
C THR A 203 -9.60 7.77 -3.20
N LEU A 204 -10.36 8.76 -2.70
CA LEU A 204 -11.54 9.25 -3.41
C LEU A 204 -11.19 9.83 -4.80
N GLU A 205 -10.03 10.49 -4.92
CA GLU A 205 -9.56 11.01 -6.21
C GLU A 205 -9.21 9.89 -7.19
N GLU A 206 -8.51 8.85 -6.73
CA GLU A 206 -8.19 7.67 -7.54
C GLU A 206 -9.46 6.91 -7.95
N ALA A 207 -10.42 6.79 -7.05
CA ALA A 207 -11.70 6.17 -7.34
C ALA A 207 -12.45 6.91 -8.45
N ARG A 208 -12.44 8.25 -8.42
CA ARG A 208 -13.01 9.08 -9.50
C ARG A 208 -12.30 8.86 -10.84
N LEU A 209 -10.97 8.81 -10.83
CA LEU A 209 -10.18 8.55 -12.05
C LEU A 209 -10.47 7.16 -12.63
N LEU A 210 -10.53 6.13 -11.77
CA LEU A 210 -10.79 4.76 -12.21
C LEU A 210 -12.20 4.58 -12.75
N THR A 211 -13.19 5.21 -12.14
CA THR A 211 -14.59 4.99 -12.48
C THR A 211 -15.13 5.97 -13.52
N GLY A 212 -14.60 7.19 -13.55
CA GLY A 212 -15.15 8.32 -14.27
C GLY A 212 -16.37 8.95 -13.59
N GLU A 213 -16.72 8.47 -12.37
CA GLU A 213 -17.86 8.93 -11.57
C GLU A 213 -17.43 9.97 -10.53
N HIS A 214 -18.34 10.82 -10.11
CA HIS A 214 -18.08 11.86 -9.11
C HIS A 214 -18.77 11.59 -7.76
N GLU A 215 -19.96 11.01 -7.81
CA GLU A 215 -20.79 10.74 -6.65
C GLU A 215 -20.43 9.39 -6.01
N ILE A 216 -20.32 9.36 -4.69
CA ILE A 216 -19.89 8.17 -3.94
C ILE A 216 -20.72 6.92 -4.27
N PRO A 217 -22.05 6.95 -4.32
CA PRO A 217 -22.82 5.74 -4.65
C PRO A 217 -22.51 5.19 -6.05
N ALA A 218 -22.36 6.07 -7.04
CA ALA A 218 -21.99 5.67 -8.40
C ALA A 218 -20.56 5.10 -8.47
N ILE A 219 -19.61 5.72 -7.75
CA ILE A 219 -18.23 5.22 -7.60
C ILE A 219 -18.23 3.81 -7.03
N LEU A 220 -18.91 3.57 -5.91
CA LEU A 220 -18.97 2.26 -5.26
C LEU A 220 -19.61 1.21 -6.19
N GLN A 221 -20.75 1.54 -6.79
CA GLN A 221 -21.43 0.67 -7.75
C GLN A 221 -20.47 0.28 -8.90
N ARG A 222 -19.77 1.25 -9.45
CA ARG A 222 -18.84 1.03 -10.57
C ARG A 222 -17.63 0.19 -10.16
N LEU A 223 -17.03 0.45 -8.99
CA LEU A 223 -15.91 -0.35 -8.47
C LEU A 223 -16.33 -1.80 -8.20
N HIS A 224 -17.47 -2.04 -7.56
CA HIS A 224 -18.01 -3.40 -7.38
C HIS A 224 -18.30 -4.08 -8.72
N GLY A 225 -18.83 -3.34 -9.69
CA GLY A 225 -19.08 -3.82 -11.05
C GLY A 225 -17.80 -4.21 -11.82
N MET A 226 -16.63 -3.73 -11.41
CA MET A 226 -15.34 -4.12 -11.96
C MET A 226 -14.80 -5.45 -11.38
N GLY A 227 -15.29 -5.90 -10.21
CA GLY A 227 -14.86 -7.16 -9.60
C GLY A 227 -14.69 -7.16 -8.08
N PRO A 228 -14.17 -6.10 -7.44
CA PRO A 228 -13.92 -6.11 -6.02
C PRO A 228 -15.17 -6.35 -5.15
N ARG A 229 -15.04 -7.28 -4.21
CA ARG A 229 -16.10 -7.57 -3.22
C ARG A 229 -16.01 -6.65 -2.00
N LEU A 230 -14.82 -6.16 -1.69
CA LEU A 230 -14.58 -5.17 -0.64
C LEU A 230 -13.93 -3.92 -1.26
N VAL A 231 -14.61 -2.80 -1.15
CA VAL A 231 -14.13 -1.48 -1.59
C VAL A 231 -13.89 -0.63 -0.35
N ALA A 232 -12.70 -0.07 -0.20
CA ALA A 232 -12.34 0.81 0.91
C ALA A 232 -11.78 2.13 0.37
N VAL A 233 -12.58 3.18 0.41
CA VAL A 233 -12.21 4.51 -0.10
C VAL A 233 -11.70 5.37 1.05
N SER A 234 -10.42 5.78 1.00
CA SER A 234 -9.87 6.78 1.91
C SER A 234 -10.20 8.20 1.40
N ARG A 235 -10.60 9.11 2.32
CA ARG A 235 -11.14 10.43 2.00
C ARG A 235 -10.44 11.56 2.76
N ASP A 236 -9.16 11.42 2.99
CA ASP A 236 -8.32 12.37 3.74
C ASP A 236 -8.96 12.78 5.07
N LYS A 237 -9.19 14.09 5.26
CA LYS A 237 -9.82 14.65 6.46
C LYS A 237 -11.27 14.19 6.69
N GLN A 238 -11.90 13.60 5.68
CA GLN A 238 -13.25 13.06 5.81
C GLN A 238 -13.26 11.61 6.32
N GLY A 239 -12.09 11.00 6.51
CA GLY A 239 -11.94 9.64 7.03
C GLY A 239 -12.03 8.57 5.96
N ALA A 240 -12.79 7.50 6.21
CA ALA A 240 -12.86 6.34 5.34
C ALA A 240 -14.29 5.87 5.12
N LEU A 241 -14.54 5.24 3.97
CA LEU A 241 -15.78 4.57 3.64
C LEU A 241 -15.46 3.17 3.11
N LEU A 242 -16.08 2.15 3.70
CA LEU A 242 -15.98 0.77 3.27
C LEU A 242 -17.34 0.29 2.77
N SER A 243 -17.32 -0.50 1.68
CA SER A 243 -18.52 -1.10 1.10
C SER A 243 -18.27 -2.56 0.73
N ALA A 244 -19.17 -3.45 1.15
CA ALA A 244 -19.12 -4.87 0.81
C ALA A 244 -20.49 -5.53 1.01
N GLY A 245 -20.88 -6.43 0.10
CA GLY A 245 -22.11 -7.23 0.24
C GLY A 245 -23.39 -6.42 0.33
N GLY A 246 -23.42 -5.21 -0.21
CA GLY A 246 -24.56 -4.28 -0.13
C GLY A 246 -24.61 -3.47 1.17
N GLU A 247 -23.65 -3.64 2.07
CA GLU A 247 -23.51 -2.85 3.30
C GLU A 247 -22.41 -1.79 3.13
N GLU A 248 -22.56 -0.68 3.85
CA GLU A 248 -21.57 0.40 3.91
C GLU A 248 -21.27 0.75 5.38
N ALA A 249 -20.00 1.07 5.65
CA ALA A 249 -19.57 1.58 6.94
C ALA A 249 -18.60 2.75 6.74
N ALA A 250 -18.85 3.84 7.43
CA ALA A 250 -18.01 5.03 7.40
C ALA A 250 -17.31 5.23 8.75
N ALA A 251 -16.05 5.64 8.69
CA ALA A 251 -15.33 6.17 9.83
C ALA A 251 -15.01 7.65 9.53
N PRO A 252 -15.42 8.59 10.41
CA PRO A 252 -15.13 10.00 10.22
C PRO A 252 -13.64 10.27 10.40
N GLY A 253 -13.15 11.36 9.80
CA GLY A 253 -11.77 11.79 9.99
C GLY A 253 -11.45 12.12 11.45
N ILE A 254 -10.23 11.87 11.85
CA ILE A 254 -9.73 12.19 13.19
C ILE A 254 -8.85 13.42 13.04
N ASP A 255 -9.19 14.49 13.77
CA ASP A 255 -8.45 15.75 13.73
C ASP A 255 -7.14 15.62 14.54
N VAL A 256 -6.04 15.63 13.83
CA VAL A 256 -4.68 15.54 14.39
C VAL A 256 -3.73 16.46 13.63
N PRO A 257 -2.68 16.99 14.29
CA PRO A 257 -1.59 17.67 13.58
C PRO A 257 -0.92 16.72 12.58
N VAL A 258 -0.97 17.08 11.29
CA VAL A 258 -0.30 16.30 10.24
C VAL A 258 1.16 16.70 10.16
N VAL A 259 2.06 15.75 10.38
CA VAL A 259 3.51 15.91 10.27
C VAL A 259 4.00 15.43 8.91
N ASP A 260 3.65 14.19 8.53
CA ASP A 260 4.02 13.57 7.25
C ASP A 260 3.03 12.47 6.88
N PRO A 261 2.24 12.60 5.79
CA PRO A 261 1.31 11.57 5.37
C PRO A 261 1.93 10.43 4.55
N THR A 262 3.28 10.37 4.43
CA THR A 262 3.96 9.30 3.70
C THR A 262 3.64 7.93 4.32
N GLY A 263 3.16 7.00 3.50
CA GLY A 263 2.83 5.64 3.93
C GLY A 263 1.46 5.48 4.61
N ALA A 264 0.67 6.56 4.77
CA ALA A 264 -0.66 6.45 5.38
C ALA A 264 -1.59 5.56 4.55
N GLY A 265 -1.58 5.68 3.22
CA GLY A 265 -2.33 4.83 2.30
C GLY A 265 -1.91 3.37 2.37
N ASP A 266 -0.61 3.11 2.33
CA ASP A 266 -0.04 1.76 2.38
C ASP A 266 -0.35 1.08 3.72
N SER A 267 -0.22 1.81 4.84
CA SER A 267 -0.55 1.32 6.18
C SER A 267 -2.04 1.08 6.36
N PHE A 268 -2.90 1.93 5.77
CA PHE A 268 -4.35 1.71 5.71
C PHE A 268 -4.67 0.40 4.95
N ALA A 269 -4.05 0.16 3.80
CA ALA A 269 -4.23 -1.06 3.03
C ALA A 269 -3.78 -2.30 3.80
N ALA A 270 -2.65 -2.21 4.53
CA ALA A 270 -2.18 -3.28 5.42
C ALA A 270 -3.18 -3.56 6.56
N ALA A 271 -3.71 -2.52 7.18
CA ALA A 271 -4.76 -2.63 8.22
C ALA A 271 -6.03 -3.28 7.66
N LEU A 272 -6.45 -2.93 6.45
CA LEU A 272 -7.60 -3.53 5.77
C LEU A 272 -7.40 -5.04 5.55
N CYS A 273 -6.24 -5.44 5.03
CA CYS A 273 -5.91 -6.86 4.86
C CYS A 273 -5.90 -7.60 6.22
N ARG A 274 -5.39 -6.95 7.28
CA ARG A 274 -5.42 -7.52 8.64
C ARG A 274 -6.84 -7.68 9.17
N CYS A 275 -7.74 -6.72 8.93
CA CYS A 275 -9.16 -6.84 9.28
C CYS A 275 -9.83 -8.00 8.55
N VAL A 276 -9.54 -8.20 7.27
CA VAL A 276 -10.02 -9.36 6.50
C VAL A 276 -9.54 -10.67 7.12
N GLN A 277 -8.25 -10.79 7.51
CA GLN A 277 -7.73 -11.97 8.19
C GLN A 277 -8.43 -12.26 9.53
N ARG A 278 -8.81 -11.20 10.28
CA ARG A 278 -9.47 -11.32 11.58
C ARG A 278 -10.98 -11.50 11.48
N ASN A 279 -11.55 -11.49 10.27
CA ASN A 279 -13.00 -11.46 10.02
C ASN A 279 -13.72 -10.32 10.78
N SER A 280 -13.09 -9.14 10.84
CA SER A 280 -13.68 -7.96 11.45
C SER A 280 -14.99 -7.56 10.77
N THR A 281 -15.87 -6.89 11.50
CA THR A 281 -17.03 -6.24 10.89
C THR A 281 -16.60 -5.08 10.00
N LEU A 282 -17.47 -4.65 9.10
CA LEU A 282 -17.18 -3.53 8.20
C LEU A 282 -16.92 -2.23 8.98
N GLU A 283 -17.68 -2.00 10.04
CA GLU A 283 -17.54 -0.85 10.95
C GLU A 283 -16.20 -0.87 11.70
N GLU A 284 -15.83 -2.03 12.27
CA GLU A 284 -14.55 -2.21 12.94
C GLU A 284 -13.39 -1.97 11.97
N ALA A 285 -13.47 -2.50 10.75
CA ALA A 285 -12.47 -2.32 9.73
C ALA A 285 -12.34 -0.85 9.31
N ALA A 286 -13.45 -0.14 9.08
CA ALA A 286 -13.43 1.27 8.73
C ALA A 286 -12.74 2.12 9.80
N ARG A 287 -13.10 1.92 11.07
CA ARG A 287 -12.50 2.63 12.20
C ARG A 287 -11.03 2.28 12.38
N PHE A 288 -10.68 1.00 12.34
CA PHE A 288 -9.29 0.54 12.54
C PHE A 288 -8.36 1.07 11.45
N CYS A 289 -8.75 0.93 10.17
CA CYS A 289 -7.96 1.43 9.04
C CYS A 289 -7.77 2.96 9.12
N ASN A 290 -8.81 3.68 9.49
CA ASN A 290 -8.75 5.14 9.66
C ASN A 290 -7.79 5.54 10.79
N CYS A 291 -7.82 4.84 11.93
CA CYS A 291 -6.90 5.07 13.05
C CYS A 291 -5.44 4.82 12.64
N VAL A 292 -5.18 3.73 11.92
CA VAL A 292 -3.81 3.40 11.46
C VAL A 292 -3.30 4.50 10.51
N GLY A 293 -4.08 4.88 9.50
CA GLY A 293 -3.70 5.95 8.57
C GLY A 293 -3.47 7.29 9.28
N THR A 294 -4.32 7.63 10.25
CA THR A 294 -4.17 8.85 11.06
C THR A 294 -2.88 8.86 11.87
N LEU A 295 -2.56 7.76 12.55
CA LEU A 295 -1.32 7.67 13.36
C LEU A 295 -0.07 7.83 12.49
N VAL A 296 -0.04 7.26 11.30
CA VAL A 296 1.07 7.47 10.36
C VAL A 296 1.24 8.96 10.07
N CYS A 297 0.16 9.68 9.79
CA CYS A 297 0.22 11.12 9.47
C CYS A 297 0.81 11.98 10.60
N THR A 298 0.80 11.52 11.86
CA THR A 298 1.35 12.26 13.01
C THR A 298 2.86 12.12 13.18
N ARG A 299 3.52 11.34 12.33
CA ARG A 299 4.93 10.97 12.48
C ARG A 299 5.70 11.24 11.19
N ARG A 300 7.02 11.38 11.31
CA ARG A 300 7.89 11.62 10.16
C ARG A 300 8.56 10.35 9.68
N GLY A 301 8.62 10.17 8.36
CA GLY A 301 9.32 9.06 7.71
C GLY A 301 8.35 7.99 7.19
N ALA A 302 8.91 6.97 6.51
CA ALA A 302 8.15 5.90 5.88
C ALA A 302 8.15 4.61 6.72
N ILE A 303 9.29 3.92 6.79
CA ILE A 303 9.46 2.69 7.59
C ILE A 303 10.14 3.02 8.91
N GLY A 304 9.82 2.29 9.96
CA GLY A 304 10.35 2.49 11.30
C GLY A 304 9.37 3.26 12.19
N MET A 305 9.75 4.44 12.71
CA MET A 305 8.94 5.18 13.71
C MET A 305 7.58 5.69 13.21
N ALA A 306 7.37 5.80 11.89
CA ALA A 306 6.10 6.27 11.34
C ALA A 306 4.99 5.22 11.44
N ILE A 307 5.32 3.94 11.35
CA ILE A 307 4.34 2.85 11.37
C ILE A 307 3.89 2.58 12.81
N PRO A 308 2.57 2.66 13.10
CA PRO A 308 2.04 2.39 14.43
C PRO A 308 2.00 0.89 14.73
N SER A 309 2.18 0.53 15.98
CA SER A 309 1.91 -0.81 16.49
C SER A 309 0.40 -1.10 16.57
N LEU A 310 0.05 -2.38 16.64
CA LEU A 310 -1.33 -2.81 16.89
C LEU A 310 -1.91 -2.17 18.16
N ALA A 311 -1.12 -2.13 19.25
CA ALA A 311 -1.56 -1.57 20.52
C ALA A 311 -1.89 -0.07 20.43
N GLU A 312 -1.08 0.71 19.69
CA GLU A 312 -1.34 2.14 19.47
C GLU A 312 -2.60 2.35 18.64
N ALA A 313 -2.78 1.58 17.56
CA ALA A 313 -3.98 1.66 16.73
C ALA A 313 -5.26 1.32 17.52
N GLU A 314 -5.22 0.26 18.31
CA GLU A 314 -6.34 -0.13 19.19
C GLU A 314 -6.59 0.89 20.31
N ALA A 315 -5.54 1.52 20.85
CA ALA A 315 -5.69 2.59 21.85
C ALA A 315 -6.39 3.80 21.26
N LEU A 316 -6.00 4.24 20.05
CA LEU A 316 -6.68 5.34 19.35
C LEU A 316 -8.14 4.99 19.05
N MET A 317 -8.42 3.76 18.60
CA MET A 317 -9.79 3.29 18.35
C MET A 317 -10.72 3.39 19.58
N ARG A 318 -10.16 3.19 20.79
CA ARG A 318 -10.88 3.30 22.08
C ARG A 318 -10.96 4.73 22.61
N SER A 319 -10.22 5.66 22.03
CA SER A 319 -10.15 7.05 22.52
C SER A 319 -11.43 7.83 22.19
N PRO A 320 -11.77 8.87 22.98
CA PRO A 320 -12.87 9.77 22.66
C PRO A 320 -12.77 10.43 21.28
N LEU A 321 -11.56 10.61 20.76
CA LEU A 321 -11.32 11.18 19.42
C LEU A 321 -11.98 10.36 18.29
N CYS A 322 -12.12 9.04 18.48
CA CYS A 322 -12.78 8.15 17.53
C CYS A 322 -14.26 7.94 17.83
N THR A 323 -14.76 8.34 19.00
CA THR A 323 -16.14 8.09 19.43
C THR A 323 -17.05 9.30 19.26
N VAL A 324 -16.51 10.51 19.08
CA VAL A 324 -17.29 11.79 19.07
C VAL A 324 -17.89 12.14 17.70
N ALA A 325 -17.68 11.40 16.65
CA ALA A 325 -18.17 11.71 15.32
C ALA A 325 -19.55 11.12 15.01
N GLY A 326 -20.50 11.29 15.92
CA GLY A 326 -21.89 10.88 15.79
C GLY A 326 -22.87 11.89 16.41
N ARG A 327 -22.73 13.19 16.06
CA ARG A 327 -23.79 14.19 16.27
C ARG A 327 -23.90 15.10 15.07
#